data_0f7cc27f0fc8dcead7dc92d52771f93a
#
_entry.id   0f7cc27f0fc8dcead7dc92d52771f93a
#
_cell.length_a   1.000
_cell.length_b   1.000
_cell.length_c   1.000
_cell.angle_alpha   90.00
_cell.angle_beta   90.00
_cell.angle_gamma   90.00
#
_symmetry.space_group_name_H-M   'P 1'
#
loop_
_entity.id
_entity.type
_entity.pdbx_description
1 polymer ?
#
loop_
_entity_poly.entity_id
_entity_poly.type
_entity_poly.pdbx_seq_one_letter_code
_entity_poly.pdbx_strand_id
1 'polypeptide(L)'
;FDPGFYEMCADILHYTPEEIRYQEAEWERAAAVTIPAVYEGLPEILHTYMENGGKICVSSHSMRKTILRDYEAAGLPTPELIFDWACPEGKRKPHPYALQETMRILNLKPEELLMVDDLKPGYDMAKACGVPFACAGWSDNQIPVVREYMQKYCDYYLKTTAELEKILYKD
;
A
#
# COMPACT_ATOMS: atom_id res chain seq x y z
N PHE A 1 3.62 -11.74 -8.90
CA PHE A 1 4.50 -10.74 -8.28
C PHE A 1 4.77 -9.57 -9.23
N ASP A 2 5.04 -9.82 -10.48
CA ASP A 2 5.23 -8.81 -11.51
C ASP A 2 4.05 -8.59 -12.45
N PRO A 3 3.22 -9.56 -12.83
CA PRO A 3 2.04 -9.21 -13.59
C PRO A 3 0.98 -8.55 -12.66
N GLY A 4 0.30 -7.54 -13.18
CA GLY A 4 -0.90 -7.02 -12.56
C GLY A 4 -2.02 -8.07 -12.54
N PHE A 5 -3.13 -7.77 -11.85
CA PHE A 5 -4.26 -8.71 -11.73
C PHE A 5 -4.78 -9.17 -13.10
N TYR A 6 -4.99 -8.24 -14.04
CA TYR A 6 -5.51 -8.58 -15.36
C TYR A 6 -4.54 -9.41 -16.19
N GLU A 7 -3.25 -9.04 -16.19
CA GLU A 7 -2.20 -9.78 -16.90
C GLU A 7 -2.04 -11.17 -16.30
N MET A 8 -2.08 -11.30 -14.97
CA MET A 8 -2.07 -12.61 -14.32
C MET A 8 -3.25 -13.46 -14.76
N CYS A 9 -4.45 -12.92 -14.74
CA CYS A 9 -5.66 -13.65 -15.12
C CYS A 9 -5.67 -14.00 -16.61
N ALA A 10 -5.32 -13.07 -17.49
CA ALA A 10 -5.37 -13.28 -18.95
C ALA A 10 -4.18 -14.09 -19.46
N ASP A 11 -2.95 -13.74 -19.09
CA ASP A 11 -1.75 -14.26 -19.73
C ASP A 11 -1.21 -15.52 -19.04
N ILE A 12 -1.42 -15.65 -17.72
CA ILE A 12 -0.92 -16.80 -16.95
C ILE A 12 -2.01 -17.83 -16.69
N LEU A 13 -3.18 -17.39 -16.24
CA LEU A 13 -4.31 -18.30 -15.92
C LEU A 13 -5.21 -18.54 -17.11
N HIS A 14 -5.04 -17.80 -18.20
CA HIS A 14 -5.82 -17.91 -19.44
C HIS A 14 -7.34 -17.78 -19.21
N TYR A 15 -7.73 -16.91 -18.27
CA TYR A 15 -9.13 -16.61 -18.01
C TYR A 15 -9.76 -15.79 -19.13
N THR A 16 -10.98 -16.12 -19.47
CA THR A 16 -11.81 -15.31 -20.35
C THR A 16 -12.18 -13.97 -19.69
N PRO A 17 -12.56 -12.95 -20.45
CA PRO A 17 -13.04 -11.69 -19.89
C PRO A 17 -14.24 -11.85 -18.93
N GLU A 18 -15.06 -12.89 -19.12
CA GLU A 18 -16.18 -13.20 -18.22
C GLU A 18 -15.70 -13.76 -16.88
N GLU A 19 -14.74 -14.67 -16.91
CA GLU A 19 -14.11 -15.23 -15.69
C GLU A 19 -13.36 -14.15 -14.91
N ILE A 20 -12.68 -13.25 -15.58
CA ILE A 20 -12.01 -12.10 -14.94
C ILE A 20 -13.05 -11.24 -14.20
N ARG A 21 -14.15 -10.85 -14.86
CA ARG A 21 -15.23 -10.08 -14.22
C ARG A 21 -15.87 -10.84 -13.03
N TYR A 22 -15.98 -12.15 -13.14
CA TYR A 22 -16.48 -12.97 -12.03
C TYR A 22 -15.51 -12.92 -10.83
N GLN A 23 -14.21 -13.04 -11.05
CA GLN A 23 -13.20 -12.95 -9.99
C GLN A 23 -13.20 -11.57 -9.31
N GLU A 24 -13.33 -10.50 -10.09
CA GLU A 24 -13.46 -9.15 -9.53
C GLU A 24 -14.69 -9.03 -8.62
N ALA A 25 -15.83 -9.52 -9.09
CA ALA A 25 -17.08 -9.46 -8.32
C ALA A 25 -17.01 -10.32 -7.04
N GLU A 26 -16.35 -11.47 -7.08
CA GLU A 26 -16.15 -12.32 -5.88
C GLU A 26 -15.20 -11.64 -4.89
N TRP A 27 -14.12 -11.03 -5.40
CA TRP A 27 -13.21 -10.28 -4.55
C TRP A 27 -13.92 -9.10 -3.87
N GLU A 28 -14.70 -8.32 -4.61
CA GLU A 28 -15.49 -7.22 -4.04
C GLU A 28 -16.48 -7.70 -2.97
N ARG A 29 -17.17 -8.84 -3.21
CA ARG A 29 -18.07 -9.44 -2.24
C ARG A 29 -17.34 -9.85 -0.95
N ALA A 30 -16.22 -10.54 -1.09
CA ALA A 30 -15.41 -10.95 0.06
C ALA A 30 -14.89 -9.73 0.83
N ALA A 31 -14.35 -8.74 0.13
CA ALA A 31 -13.86 -7.51 0.73
C ALA A 31 -14.97 -6.71 1.43
N ALA A 32 -16.21 -6.74 0.92
CA ALA A 32 -17.33 -6.02 1.52
C ALA A 32 -17.74 -6.54 2.91
N VAL A 33 -17.53 -7.84 3.18
CA VAL A 33 -17.97 -8.48 4.44
C VAL A 33 -16.82 -8.79 5.39
N THR A 34 -15.57 -8.71 4.93
CA THR A 34 -14.39 -9.02 5.73
C THR A 34 -13.76 -7.71 6.20
N ILE A 35 -13.61 -7.54 7.50
CA ILE A 35 -12.81 -6.46 8.10
C ILE A 35 -11.50 -7.10 8.56
N PRO A 36 -10.35 -6.70 7.98
CA PRO A 36 -9.06 -7.25 8.37
C PRO A 36 -8.68 -6.78 9.79
N ALA A 37 -8.00 -7.64 10.54
CA ALA A 37 -7.39 -7.22 11.79
C ALA A 37 -6.25 -6.23 11.51
N VAL A 38 -6.14 -5.20 12.35
CA VAL A 38 -5.01 -4.28 12.32
C VAL A 38 -3.81 -4.88 13.02
N TYR A 39 -2.60 -4.58 12.56
CA TYR A 39 -1.37 -4.99 13.22
C TYR A 39 -1.21 -4.26 14.56
N GLU A 40 -0.75 -4.99 15.56
CA GLU A 40 -0.53 -4.48 16.91
C GLU A 40 0.38 -3.25 16.92
N GLY A 41 0.00 -2.23 17.68
CA GLY A 41 0.72 -0.96 17.83
C GLY A 41 0.58 0.01 16.65
N LEU A 42 0.05 -0.42 15.49
CA LEU A 42 -0.05 0.45 14.32
C LEU A 42 -0.99 1.65 14.52
N PRO A 43 -2.17 1.52 15.15
CA PRO A 43 -3.03 2.67 15.41
C PRO A 43 -2.34 3.75 16.25
N GLU A 44 -1.69 3.36 17.34
CA GLU A 44 -0.97 4.27 18.25
C GLU A 44 0.17 5.00 17.52
N ILE A 45 0.94 4.28 16.73
CA ILE A 45 2.05 4.84 15.93
C ILE A 45 1.52 5.90 14.95
N LEU A 46 0.45 5.60 14.23
CA LEU A 46 -0.10 6.51 13.22
C LEU A 46 -0.80 7.73 13.86
N HIS A 47 -1.50 7.56 14.99
CA HIS A 47 -2.05 8.69 15.72
C HIS A 47 -0.96 9.63 16.22
N THR A 48 0.05 9.09 16.90
CA THR A 48 1.19 9.88 17.37
C THR A 48 1.92 10.59 16.22
N TYR A 49 2.05 9.92 15.06
CA TYR A 49 2.66 10.53 13.88
C TYR A 49 1.87 11.75 13.38
N MET A 50 0.53 11.65 13.33
CA MET A 50 -0.31 12.78 12.93
C MET A 50 -0.33 13.90 13.96
N GLU A 51 -0.35 13.59 15.27
CA GLU A 51 -0.28 14.57 16.35
C GLU A 51 1.02 15.40 16.30
N ASN A 52 2.09 14.81 15.78
CA ASN A 52 3.36 15.49 15.52
C ASN A 52 3.43 16.19 14.14
N GLY A 53 2.30 16.35 13.46
CA GLY A 53 2.21 17.07 12.18
C GLY A 53 2.47 16.22 10.94
N GLY A 54 2.63 14.90 11.10
CA GLY A 54 2.76 13.96 10.00
C GLY A 54 1.47 13.85 9.19
N LYS A 55 1.59 13.42 7.94
CA LYS A 55 0.48 13.25 7.01
C LYS A 55 0.42 11.81 6.52
N ILE A 56 -0.77 11.23 6.49
CA ILE A 56 -1.00 9.86 6.02
C ILE A 56 -1.74 9.91 4.70
N CYS A 57 -1.18 9.24 3.70
CA CYS A 57 -1.78 9.06 2.38
C CYS A 57 -1.85 7.57 2.06
N VAL A 58 -2.86 7.16 1.31
CA VAL A 58 -3.06 5.75 0.93
C VAL A 58 -3.00 5.61 -0.58
N SER A 59 -2.23 4.64 -1.05
CA SER A 59 -2.29 4.12 -2.42
C SER A 59 -2.63 2.63 -2.37
N SER A 60 -3.79 2.25 -2.88
CA SER A 60 -4.32 0.88 -2.75
C SER A 60 -5.06 0.44 -4.00
N HIS A 61 -5.10 -0.88 -4.22
CA HIS A 61 -6.00 -1.50 -5.21
C HIS A 61 -7.39 -1.79 -4.65
N SER A 62 -7.67 -1.42 -3.39
CA SER A 62 -9.02 -1.48 -2.81
C SER A 62 -9.85 -0.26 -3.17
N MET A 63 -11.18 -0.39 -3.07
CA MET A 63 -12.11 0.73 -3.25
C MET A 63 -12.04 1.68 -2.05
N ARG A 64 -12.19 2.98 -2.28
CA ARG A 64 -12.20 4.03 -1.23
C ARG A 64 -13.13 3.70 -0.07
N LYS A 65 -14.35 3.25 -0.38
CA LYS A 65 -15.35 2.87 0.65
C LYS A 65 -14.84 1.78 1.60
N THR A 66 -14.13 0.80 1.06
CA THR A 66 -13.53 -0.32 1.82
C THR A 66 -12.38 0.19 2.67
N ILE A 67 -11.49 1.00 2.09
CA ILE A 67 -10.36 1.61 2.81
C ILE A 67 -10.86 2.42 4.01
N LEU A 68 -11.83 3.31 3.82
CA LEU A 68 -12.35 4.16 4.89
C LEU A 68 -13.05 3.35 5.99
N ARG A 69 -13.85 2.34 5.62
CA ARG A 69 -14.47 1.41 6.56
C ARG A 69 -13.43 0.68 7.41
N ASP A 70 -12.40 0.15 6.76
CA ASP A 70 -11.37 -0.64 7.44
C ASP A 70 -10.51 0.23 8.36
N TYR A 71 -10.20 1.46 7.94
CA TYR A 71 -9.52 2.45 8.77
C TYR A 71 -10.34 2.80 10.01
N GLU A 72 -11.65 3.08 9.85
CA GLU A 72 -12.55 3.36 10.95
C GLU A 72 -12.66 2.18 11.93
N ALA A 73 -12.87 0.97 11.40
CA ALA A 73 -12.98 -0.24 12.21
C ALA A 73 -11.69 -0.58 12.97
N ALA A 74 -10.53 -0.26 12.39
CA ALA A 74 -9.23 -0.44 12.99
C ALA A 74 -8.82 0.69 13.94
N GLY A 75 -9.62 1.76 14.08
CA GLY A 75 -9.27 2.94 14.84
C GLY A 75 -8.09 3.71 14.27
N LEU A 76 -7.84 3.60 12.97
CA LEU A 76 -6.76 4.33 12.29
C LEU A 76 -7.18 5.77 11.95
N PRO A 77 -6.25 6.74 11.94
CA PRO A 77 -6.57 8.10 11.57
C PRO A 77 -6.94 8.19 10.08
N THR A 78 -7.91 9.06 9.77
CA THR A 78 -8.37 9.24 8.39
C THR A 78 -7.26 9.75 7.48
N PRO A 79 -6.96 9.10 6.36
CA PRO A 79 -5.94 9.55 5.44
C PRO A 79 -6.28 10.89 4.77
N GLU A 80 -5.28 11.74 4.57
CA GLU A 80 -5.44 13.04 3.89
C GLU A 80 -5.70 12.87 2.39
N LEU A 81 -5.03 11.91 1.76
CA LEU A 81 -5.22 11.56 0.35
C LEU A 81 -5.40 10.05 0.21
N ILE A 82 -6.31 9.66 -0.69
CA ILE A 82 -6.53 8.25 -1.03
C ILE A 82 -6.53 8.10 -2.55
N PHE A 83 -5.60 7.31 -3.06
CA PHE A 83 -5.51 6.84 -4.44
C PHE A 83 -5.94 5.37 -4.46
N ASP A 84 -7.17 5.15 -4.86
CA ASP A 84 -7.85 3.86 -4.79
C ASP A 84 -8.03 3.18 -6.15
N TRP A 85 -8.80 2.10 -6.21
CA TRP A 85 -9.11 1.39 -7.44
C TRP A 85 -9.75 2.26 -8.53
N ALA A 86 -10.42 3.38 -8.17
CA ALA A 86 -11.01 4.31 -9.12
C ALA A 86 -9.98 5.16 -9.89
N CYS A 87 -8.70 5.13 -9.50
CA CYS A 87 -7.65 5.71 -10.33
C CYS A 87 -7.68 5.07 -11.72
N PRO A 88 -7.50 5.84 -12.79
CA PRO A 88 -7.45 5.28 -14.14
C PRO A 88 -6.50 4.09 -14.21
N GLU A 89 -6.87 3.10 -15.01
CA GLU A 89 -6.00 1.99 -15.33
C GLU A 89 -4.62 2.50 -15.68
N GLY A 90 -3.59 2.05 -15.81
CA GLY A 90 -2.29 2.62 -16.13
C GLY A 90 -1.76 3.74 -15.21
N LYS A 91 -2.56 4.16 -14.19
CA LYS A 91 -2.14 5.11 -13.15
C LYS A 91 -2.15 4.52 -11.75
N ARG A 92 -2.49 3.24 -11.61
CA ARG A 92 -2.41 2.47 -10.36
C ARG A 92 -0.99 1.98 -10.12
N LYS A 93 -0.69 1.53 -8.90
CA LYS A 93 0.60 0.86 -8.62
C LYS A 93 0.89 -0.23 -9.67
N PRO A 94 2.07 -0.31 -10.24
CA PRO A 94 3.35 0.34 -9.87
C PRO A 94 3.59 1.73 -10.51
N HIS A 95 2.60 2.30 -11.25
CA HIS A 95 2.77 3.60 -11.89
C HIS A 95 3.00 4.71 -10.83
N PRO A 96 3.93 5.67 -11.04
CA PRO A 96 4.32 6.68 -10.05
C PRO A 96 3.26 7.74 -9.72
N TYR A 97 2.12 7.72 -10.37
CA TYR A 97 1.08 8.76 -10.29
C TYR A 97 0.66 9.13 -8.86
N ALA A 98 0.38 8.15 -8.00
CA ALA A 98 -0.09 8.42 -6.64
C ALA A 98 0.95 9.21 -5.82
N LEU A 99 2.22 8.85 -5.88
CA LEU A 99 3.29 9.57 -5.20
C LEU A 99 3.56 10.94 -5.83
N GLN A 100 3.53 11.06 -7.15
CA GLN A 100 3.67 12.33 -7.84
C GLN A 100 2.56 13.31 -7.46
N GLU A 101 1.31 12.86 -7.41
CA GLU A 101 0.18 13.70 -6.99
C GLU A 101 0.25 14.03 -5.50
N THR A 102 0.68 13.09 -4.65
CA THR A 102 0.91 13.37 -3.23
C THR A 102 1.93 14.51 -3.06
N MET A 103 3.08 14.41 -3.71
CA MET A 103 4.11 15.45 -3.68
C MET A 103 3.59 16.79 -4.20
N ARG A 104 2.85 16.78 -5.32
CA ARG A 104 2.28 17.99 -5.92
C ARG A 104 1.25 18.64 -5.01
N ILE A 105 0.30 17.88 -4.45
CA ILE A 105 -0.80 18.42 -3.65
C ILE A 105 -0.31 18.92 -2.30
N LEU A 106 0.59 18.18 -1.65
CA LEU A 106 1.10 18.50 -0.33
C LEU A 106 2.37 19.38 -0.38
N ASN A 107 2.83 19.72 -1.60
CA ASN A 107 4.06 20.49 -1.84
C ASN A 107 5.27 19.89 -1.12
N LEU A 108 5.48 18.59 -1.31
CA LEU A 108 6.56 17.82 -0.69
C LEU A 108 7.57 17.36 -1.74
N LYS A 109 8.79 17.11 -1.30
CA LYS A 109 9.87 16.50 -2.07
C LYS A 109 9.92 14.99 -1.81
N PRO A 110 10.56 14.19 -2.69
CA PRO A 110 10.67 12.75 -2.50
C PRO A 110 11.24 12.33 -1.14
N GLU A 111 12.25 13.02 -0.65
CA GLU A 111 12.92 12.76 0.62
C GLU A 111 12.07 13.07 1.86
N GLU A 112 10.95 13.78 1.68
CA GLU A 112 10.00 14.09 2.74
C GLU A 112 8.85 13.06 2.82
N LEU A 113 8.88 12.04 1.95
CA LEU A 113 7.93 10.93 1.95
C LEU A 113 8.63 9.63 2.38
N LEU A 114 7.84 8.73 2.92
CA LEU A 114 8.20 7.33 3.09
C LEU A 114 7.07 6.47 2.53
N MET A 115 7.35 5.65 1.51
CA MET A 115 6.41 4.66 1.03
C MET A 115 6.54 3.40 1.89
N VAL A 116 5.43 2.96 2.49
CA VAL A 116 5.34 1.72 3.25
C VAL A 116 4.42 0.75 2.52
N ASP A 117 4.94 -0.38 2.07
CA ASP A 117 4.16 -1.41 1.36
C ASP A 117 4.85 -2.78 1.56
N ASP A 118 4.14 -3.86 1.34
CA ASP A 118 4.67 -5.23 1.47
C ASP A 118 5.01 -5.88 0.12
N LEU A 119 4.63 -5.25 -1.00
CA LEU A 119 4.73 -5.82 -2.33
C LEU A 119 5.55 -4.97 -3.31
N LYS A 120 6.10 -5.64 -4.31
CA LYS A 120 6.91 -5.04 -5.37
C LYS A 120 6.23 -3.85 -6.11
N PRO A 121 4.93 -3.84 -6.43
CA PRO A 121 4.32 -2.68 -7.06
C PRO A 121 4.46 -1.37 -6.26
N GLY A 122 4.42 -1.43 -4.93
CA GLY A 122 4.69 -0.26 -4.07
C GLY A 122 6.16 0.15 -4.11
N TYR A 123 7.07 -0.83 -4.07
CA TYR A 123 8.50 -0.59 -4.22
C TYR A 123 8.84 0.07 -5.57
N ASP A 124 8.34 -0.48 -6.68
CA ASP A 124 8.60 0.06 -8.02
C ASP A 124 8.07 1.49 -8.15
N MET A 125 6.88 1.78 -7.61
CA MET A 125 6.30 3.12 -7.57
C MET A 125 7.20 4.09 -6.79
N ALA A 126 7.69 3.70 -5.62
CA ALA A 126 8.58 4.52 -4.80
C ALA A 126 9.91 4.81 -5.53
N LYS A 127 10.53 3.79 -6.11
CA LYS A 127 11.79 3.92 -6.86
C LYS A 127 11.63 4.82 -8.08
N ALA A 128 10.52 4.73 -8.80
CA ALA A 128 10.25 5.61 -9.96
C ALA A 128 10.13 7.09 -9.57
N CYS A 129 9.82 7.38 -8.30
CA CYS A 129 9.71 8.74 -7.77
C CYS A 129 10.93 9.20 -6.96
N GLY A 130 11.91 8.34 -6.70
CA GLY A 130 13.02 8.61 -5.79
C GLY A 130 12.59 8.73 -4.32
N VAL A 131 11.44 8.13 -3.96
CA VAL A 131 10.90 8.13 -2.59
C VAL A 131 11.51 6.95 -1.82
N PRO A 132 12.00 7.16 -0.58
CA PRO A 132 12.42 6.08 0.29
C PRO A 132 11.32 5.03 0.49
N PHE A 133 11.71 3.75 0.52
CA PHE A 133 10.79 2.63 0.64
C PHE A 133 11.08 1.76 1.87
N ALA A 134 10.05 1.56 2.69
CA ALA A 134 10.07 0.64 3.82
C ALA A 134 9.15 -0.56 3.53
N CYS A 135 9.73 -1.75 3.49
CA CYS A 135 8.96 -2.97 3.36
C CYS A 135 8.29 -3.32 4.70
N ALA A 136 6.96 -3.46 4.67
CA ALA A 136 6.15 -3.94 5.80
C ALA A 136 6.31 -5.46 5.96
N GLY A 137 7.52 -5.90 6.34
CA GLY A 137 7.87 -7.31 6.50
C GLY A 137 7.17 -8.01 7.67
N TRP A 138 6.41 -7.27 8.47
CA TRP A 138 5.50 -7.80 9.49
C TRP A 138 4.20 -8.35 8.90
N SER A 139 3.88 -8.01 7.64
CA SER A 139 2.75 -8.62 6.96
C SER A 139 3.02 -10.11 6.78
N ASP A 140 1.99 -10.96 6.91
CA ASP A 140 2.12 -12.42 6.76
C ASP A 140 2.45 -12.86 5.33
N ASN A 141 2.99 -11.98 4.53
CA ASN A 141 3.40 -12.27 3.17
C ASN A 141 4.60 -13.22 3.16
N GLN A 142 4.31 -14.49 3.40
CA GLN A 142 5.29 -15.56 3.58
C GLN A 142 5.84 -16.13 2.26
N ILE A 143 5.60 -15.44 1.13
CA ILE A 143 6.13 -15.87 -0.16
C ILE A 143 7.65 -15.65 -0.17
N PRO A 144 8.48 -16.72 -0.15
CA PRO A 144 9.93 -16.57 0.03
C PRO A 144 10.58 -15.65 -1.01
N VAL A 145 10.18 -15.76 -2.27
CA VAL A 145 10.74 -14.93 -3.36
C VAL A 145 10.47 -13.43 -3.16
N VAL A 146 9.31 -13.07 -2.61
CA VAL A 146 8.99 -11.66 -2.28
C VAL A 146 9.85 -11.18 -1.14
N ARG A 147 9.96 -11.97 -0.06
CA ARG A 147 10.78 -11.65 1.10
C ARG A 147 12.25 -11.46 0.73
N GLU A 148 12.84 -12.40 -0.01
CA GLU A 148 14.23 -12.32 -0.44
C GLU A 148 14.48 -11.08 -1.31
N TYR A 149 13.55 -10.78 -2.23
CA TYR A 149 13.63 -9.58 -3.05
C TYR A 149 13.60 -8.31 -2.19
N MET A 150 12.61 -8.19 -1.28
CA MET A 150 12.45 -7.01 -0.44
C MET A 150 13.64 -6.82 0.51
N GLN A 151 14.12 -7.88 1.14
CA GLN A 151 15.30 -7.81 2.01
C GLN A 151 16.56 -7.34 1.27
N LYS A 152 16.64 -7.60 -0.02
CA LYS A 152 17.80 -7.23 -0.84
C LYS A 152 17.74 -5.81 -1.38
N TYR A 153 16.54 -5.28 -1.68
CA TYR A 153 16.40 -4.08 -2.50
C TYR A 153 15.71 -2.91 -1.82
N CYS A 154 14.91 -3.11 -0.77
CA CYS A 154 14.27 -2.00 -0.05
C CYS A 154 15.29 -1.19 0.79
N ASP A 155 14.95 0.06 1.08
CA ASP A 155 15.78 0.91 1.91
C ASP A 155 15.68 0.48 3.39
N TYR A 156 14.48 0.02 3.81
CA TYR A 156 14.22 -0.50 5.14
C TYR A 156 13.37 -1.78 5.04
N TYR A 157 13.80 -2.86 5.68
CA TYR A 157 13.00 -4.07 5.83
C TYR A 157 12.55 -4.19 7.29
N LEU A 158 11.28 -3.91 7.55
CA LEU A 158 10.73 -3.79 8.90
C LEU A 158 10.04 -5.09 9.30
N LYS A 159 10.55 -5.74 10.34
CA LYS A 159 9.99 -7.01 10.85
C LYS A 159 8.81 -6.81 11.80
N THR A 160 8.69 -5.62 12.38
CA THR A 160 7.64 -5.26 13.34
C THR A 160 7.18 -3.82 13.10
N THR A 161 5.96 -3.50 13.55
CA THR A 161 5.43 -2.14 13.54
C THR A 161 6.27 -1.19 14.40
N ALA A 162 6.86 -1.66 15.51
CA ALA A 162 7.77 -0.89 16.35
C ALA A 162 9.06 -0.45 15.62
N GLU A 163 9.45 -1.14 14.56
CA GLU A 163 10.58 -0.70 13.73
C GLU A 163 10.18 0.47 12.81
N LEU A 164 8.90 0.56 12.39
CA LEU A 164 8.37 1.73 11.69
C LEU A 164 8.39 2.96 12.60
N GLU A 165 7.95 2.81 13.84
CA GLU A 165 7.98 3.87 14.83
C GLU A 165 9.37 4.51 14.96
N LYS A 166 10.41 3.68 15.03
CA LYS A 166 11.81 4.15 15.12
C LYS A 166 12.27 4.94 13.90
N ILE A 167 11.70 4.69 12.73
CA ILE A 167 12.02 5.44 11.50
C ILE A 167 11.30 6.77 11.49
N LEU A 168 10.02 6.78 11.88
CA LEU A 168 9.18 7.98 11.86
C LEU A 168 9.62 9.03 12.88
N TYR A 169 10.25 8.62 13.99
CA TYR A 169 10.66 9.49 15.09
C TYR A 169 12.19 9.53 15.29
N LYS A 170 12.95 9.30 14.23
CA LYS A 170 14.40 9.58 14.29
C LYS A 170 14.61 11.09 14.40
N ASP A 171 15.27 11.49 15.49
CA ASP A 171 15.81 12.83 15.70
C ASP A 171 16.81 13.24 14.60
#